data_54acd3787a6d24c148285d4154cb9106
#
_entry.id   54acd3787a6d24c148285d4154cb9106
#
_cell.length_a   1.000
_cell.length_b   1.000
_cell.length_c   1.000
_cell.angle_alpha   90.00
_cell.angle_beta   90.00
_cell.angle_gamma   90.00
#
_symmetry.space_group_name_H-M   'P 1'
#
loop_
_entity.id
_entity.type
_entity.pdbx_description
1 polymer ?
#
loop_
_entity_poly.entity_id
_entity_poly.type
_entity_poly.pdbx_seq_one_letter_code
_entity_poly.pdbx_strand_id
1 'polypeptide(L)'
;MPDMPQNTGAFHNIYETTLEPDITKSMLHEGDESGEGFMQRFEVAPGIQITYNDLKMDSCFRPIRFEKDFLQINHCLEGCYECELEGGSVSFLGEGDLCVDYLSKNKQVFLGSRIPLKKYRGITVLLEMETAQQTLDQGFQQAYISLEQIKDCLCSDGRSLIIKSKHEIDHIFSELYSVDERIQVPYFWIKVIELLLFLSLLDGSAVCRPQQFSADISKRTQEVYQYIIENPFTKDTIQDLACMFGLAESSLKRCFKSIAGASIGTFVKTKRMEAAAEMLIAEPALSIGEIGSVAGYENQSKFSAAFKSVMGVTPQAYRHKYC
;
A
#
# COMPACT_ATOMS: atom_id res chain seq x y z
N MET A 1 -30.37 -18.53 -2.35
CA MET A 1 -29.29 -17.54 -2.52
C MET A 1 -29.77 -16.29 -1.81
N PRO A 2 -29.10 -15.80 -0.77
CA PRO A 2 -29.51 -14.55 -0.15
C PRO A 2 -29.22 -13.40 -1.12
N ASP A 3 -30.21 -12.52 -1.27
CA ASP A 3 -30.09 -11.27 -2.02
C ASP A 3 -28.91 -10.48 -1.49
N MET A 4 -27.92 -10.24 -2.33
CA MET A 4 -26.81 -9.34 -2.03
C MET A 4 -27.33 -7.91 -1.98
N PRO A 5 -27.01 -7.11 -0.96
CA PRO A 5 -27.43 -5.73 -0.91
C PRO A 5 -26.83 -4.95 -2.08
N GLN A 6 -27.71 -4.27 -2.84
CA GLN A 6 -27.36 -3.42 -4.00
C GLN A 6 -26.68 -2.09 -3.63
N ASN A 7 -26.08 -1.99 -2.46
CA ASN A 7 -25.39 -0.76 -2.07
C ASN A 7 -23.90 -0.92 -2.33
N THR A 8 -23.50 -0.72 -3.57
CA THR A 8 -22.12 -0.59 -3.99
C THR A 8 -21.58 0.74 -3.43
N GLY A 9 -20.53 0.69 -2.62
CA GLY A 9 -19.85 1.90 -2.17
C GLY A 9 -19.27 2.71 -3.35
N ALA A 10 -19.00 4.00 -3.14
CA ALA A 10 -18.56 4.91 -4.20
C ALA A 10 -17.31 4.39 -4.97
N PHE A 11 -16.45 3.65 -4.29
CA PHE A 11 -15.22 3.10 -4.90
C PHE A 11 -15.46 1.98 -5.91
N HIS A 12 -16.63 1.37 -5.96
CA HIS A 12 -16.99 0.40 -7.00
C HIS A 12 -17.02 1.03 -8.39
N ASN A 13 -17.29 2.33 -8.46
CA ASN A 13 -17.42 3.04 -9.72
C ASN A 13 -16.10 3.09 -10.52
N ILE A 14 -14.95 2.76 -9.91
CA ILE A 14 -13.69 2.67 -10.69
C ILE A 14 -13.71 1.52 -11.72
N TYR A 15 -14.51 0.49 -11.48
CA TYR A 15 -14.68 -0.66 -12.41
C TYR A 15 -15.85 -0.47 -13.39
N GLU A 16 -16.65 0.57 -13.21
CA GLU A 16 -17.69 0.93 -14.17
C GLU A 16 -17.05 1.71 -15.31
N THR A 17 -17.11 1.15 -16.52
CA THR A 17 -16.48 1.72 -17.72
C THR A 17 -17.34 2.79 -18.41
N THR A 18 -18.50 3.09 -17.85
CA THR A 18 -19.42 4.13 -18.37
C THR A 18 -19.23 5.45 -17.62
N LEU A 19 -18.10 6.13 -17.85
CA LEU A 19 -18.08 7.57 -17.64
C LEU A 19 -18.77 8.27 -18.81
N GLU A 20 -19.51 9.32 -18.52
CA GLU A 20 -19.97 10.23 -19.56
C GLU A 20 -18.75 10.73 -20.35
N PRO A 21 -18.84 10.85 -21.68
CA PRO A 21 -17.69 11.09 -22.57
C PRO A 21 -16.87 12.35 -22.25
N ASP A 22 -17.40 13.26 -21.42
CA ASP A 22 -16.79 14.56 -21.11
C ASP A 22 -16.06 14.61 -19.75
N ILE A 23 -16.07 13.53 -18.94
CA ILE A 23 -15.45 13.53 -17.62
C ILE A 23 -14.08 12.85 -17.67
N THR A 24 -13.03 13.62 -17.91
CA THR A 24 -11.64 13.15 -17.83
C THR A 24 -11.11 13.02 -16.41
N LYS A 25 -11.81 13.60 -15.41
CA LYS A 25 -11.40 13.61 -14.00
C LYS A 25 -12.62 13.52 -13.09
N SER A 26 -12.62 12.57 -12.16
CA SER A 26 -13.65 12.45 -11.14
C SER A 26 -13.05 12.24 -9.74
N MET A 27 -13.75 12.71 -8.72
CA MET A 27 -13.41 12.48 -7.31
C MET A 27 -14.45 11.54 -6.71
N LEU A 28 -13.97 10.48 -6.09
CA LEU A 28 -14.77 9.53 -5.32
C LEU A 28 -14.43 9.67 -3.85
N HIS A 29 -15.44 9.71 -3.01
CA HIS A 29 -15.29 9.77 -1.55
C HIS A 29 -16.16 8.68 -0.93
N GLU A 30 -15.58 7.93 -0.01
CA GLU A 30 -16.30 6.96 0.81
C GLU A 30 -15.82 7.08 2.25
N GLY A 31 -16.76 6.97 3.19
CA GLY A 31 -16.46 7.00 4.61
C GLY A 31 -17.43 6.13 5.38
N ASP A 32 -16.94 5.56 6.48
CA ASP A 32 -17.71 4.81 7.46
C ASP A 32 -17.17 5.05 8.87
N GLU A 33 -17.61 4.26 9.85
CA GLU A 33 -17.14 4.36 11.24
C GLU A 33 -15.62 4.07 11.40
N SER A 34 -15.00 3.40 10.41
CA SER A 34 -13.56 3.08 10.43
C SER A 34 -12.67 4.19 9.88
N GLY A 35 -13.25 5.16 9.17
CA GLY A 35 -12.52 6.27 8.56
C GLY A 35 -13.09 6.75 7.25
N GLU A 36 -12.25 7.40 6.44
CA GLU A 36 -12.62 7.96 5.15
C GLU A 36 -11.55 7.69 4.08
N GLY A 37 -11.97 7.69 2.84
CA GLY A 37 -11.08 7.53 1.69
C GLY A 37 -11.45 8.42 0.51
N PHE A 38 -10.44 8.88 -0.18
CA PHE A 38 -10.55 9.67 -1.40
C PHE A 38 -9.85 8.97 -2.55
N MET A 39 -10.51 8.93 -3.69
CA MET A 39 -9.94 8.47 -4.94
C MET A 39 -10.11 9.53 -6.01
N GLN A 40 -9.02 9.88 -6.67
CA GLN A 40 -9.05 10.78 -7.83
C GLN A 40 -8.79 9.97 -9.08
N ARG A 41 -9.80 9.82 -9.92
CA ARG A 41 -9.79 9.01 -11.14
C ARG A 41 -9.60 9.88 -12.36
N PHE A 42 -8.78 9.40 -13.28
CA PHE A 42 -8.53 9.99 -14.59
C PHE A 42 -8.77 8.94 -15.67
N GLU A 43 -9.59 9.27 -16.65
CA GLU A 43 -9.67 8.54 -17.91
C GLU A 43 -8.50 9.00 -18.79
N VAL A 44 -7.54 8.12 -18.99
CA VAL A 44 -6.32 8.43 -19.75
C VAL A 44 -6.54 8.21 -21.24
N ALA A 45 -7.20 7.12 -21.56
CA ALA A 45 -7.62 6.74 -22.92
C ALA A 45 -8.73 5.68 -22.81
N PRO A 46 -9.45 5.35 -23.89
CA PRO A 46 -10.50 4.34 -23.84
C PRO A 46 -10.00 3.01 -23.23
N GLY A 47 -10.65 2.59 -22.16
CA GLY A 47 -10.28 1.39 -21.39
C GLY A 47 -9.05 1.51 -20.50
N ILE A 48 -8.45 2.70 -20.35
CA ILE A 48 -7.24 2.93 -19.56
C ILE A 48 -7.47 4.06 -18.55
N GLN A 49 -7.35 3.74 -17.28
CA GLN A 49 -7.59 4.67 -16.18
C GLN A 49 -6.42 4.70 -15.21
N ILE A 50 -6.20 5.87 -14.60
CA ILE A 50 -5.31 6.04 -13.44
C ILE A 50 -6.14 6.58 -12.29
N THR A 51 -5.95 6.01 -11.10
CA THR A 51 -6.60 6.45 -9.87
C THR A 51 -5.56 6.70 -8.80
N TYR A 52 -5.57 7.89 -8.23
CA TYR A 52 -4.84 8.22 -7.01
C TYR A 52 -5.70 7.86 -5.82
N ASN A 53 -5.14 7.12 -4.90
CA ASN A 53 -5.81 6.65 -3.70
C ASN A 53 -5.19 7.34 -2.47
N ASP A 54 -6.03 7.89 -1.59
CA ASP A 54 -5.67 8.35 -0.24
C ASP A 54 -6.74 7.83 0.73
N LEU A 55 -6.42 6.73 1.40
CA LEU A 55 -7.35 5.97 2.22
C LEU A 55 -6.88 5.99 3.66
N LYS A 56 -7.76 6.45 4.58
CA LYS A 56 -7.54 6.49 6.03
C LYS A 56 -8.69 5.75 6.71
N MET A 57 -8.77 4.45 6.49
CA MET A 57 -9.87 3.59 6.94
C MET A 57 -9.37 2.15 7.11
N ASP A 58 -10.15 1.30 7.77
CA ASP A 58 -9.78 -0.09 8.02
C ASP A 58 -9.89 -0.97 6.78
N SER A 59 -10.86 -0.68 5.92
CA SER A 59 -11.11 -1.45 4.70
C SER A 59 -11.70 -0.59 3.61
N CYS A 60 -11.38 -0.92 2.37
CA CYS A 60 -12.03 -0.34 1.20
C CYS A 60 -12.49 -1.46 0.28
N PHE A 61 -13.43 -1.14 -0.59
CA PHE A 61 -14.11 -2.05 -1.49
C PHE A 61 -14.92 -3.16 -0.77
N ARG A 62 -16.12 -3.36 -1.26
CA ARG A 62 -17.00 -4.47 -0.88
C ARG A 62 -16.84 -5.60 -1.90
N PRO A 63 -17.30 -6.82 -1.58
CA PRO A 63 -17.31 -7.90 -2.54
C PRO A 63 -17.98 -7.48 -3.85
N ILE A 64 -17.27 -7.63 -4.98
CA ILE A 64 -17.75 -7.23 -6.31
C ILE A 64 -17.56 -8.37 -7.30
N ARG A 65 -18.47 -8.47 -8.29
CA ARG A 65 -18.28 -9.25 -9.51
C ARG A 65 -17.97 -8.31 -10.65
N PHE A 66 -16.95 -8.65 -11.40
CA PHE A 66 -16.59 -7.89 -12.59
C PHE A 66 -17.42 -8.34 -13.78
N GLU A 67 -17.93 -7.38 -14.55
CA GLU A 67 -18.64 -7.64 -15.82
C GLU A 67 -17.65 -7.79 -16.98
N LYS A 68 -16.47 -7.24 -16.84
CA LYS A 68 -15.38 -7.26 -17.81
C LYS A 68 -14.09 -7.77 -17.19
N ASP A 69 -13.13 -8.10 -18.01
CA ASP A 69 -11.81 -8.52 -17.58
C ASP A 69 -10.88 -7.30 -17.47
N PHE A 70 -10.15 -7.18 -16.36
CA PHE A 70 -9.22 -6.08 -16.11
C PHE A 70 -7.83 -6.58 -15.76
N LEU A 71 -6.82 -5.87 -16.25
CA LEU A 71 -5.48 -5.90 -15.69
C LEU A 71 -5.34 -4.68 -14.77
N GLN A 72 -5.12 -4.95 -13.49
CA GLN A 72 -4.97 -3.92 -12.47
C GLN A 72 -3.53 -3.89 -11.99
N ILE A 73 -2.95 -2.70 -11.94
CA ILE A 73 -1.59 -2.48 -11.49
C ILE A 73 -1.65 -1.47 -10.35
N ASN A 74 -1.25 -1.90 -9.14
CA ASN A 74 -1.26 -1.07 -7.94
C ASN A 74 0.16 -0.77 -7.49
N HIS A 75 0.48 0.49 -7.28
CA HIS A 75 1.71 0.93 -6.64
C HIS A 75 1.39 1.54 -5.28
N CYS A 76 2.09 1.09 -4.24
CA CYS A 76 1.96 1.62 -2.90
C CYS A 76 3.02 2.71 -2.65
N LEU A 77 2.60 3.96 -2.42
CA LEU A 77 3.49 5.04 -2.03
C LEU A 77 3.74 5.06 -0.53
N GLU A 78 2.68 4.82 0.25
CA GLU A 78 2.72 4.92 1.70
C GLU A 78 1.69 3.98 2.32
N GLY A 79 2.08 3.33 3.42
CA GLY A 79 1.20 2.45 4.15
C GLY A 79 1.25 1.02 3.65
N CYS A 80 0.12 0.33 3.78
CA CYS A 80 0.03 -1.08 3.42
C CYS A 80 -1.40 -1.44 2.99
N TYR A 81 -1.50 -2.28 1.97
CA TYR A 81 -2.75 -2.79 1.44
C TYR A 81 -2.75 -4.32 1.53
N GLU A 82 -3.75 -4.88 2.19
CA GLU A 82 -3.93 -6.34 2.32
C GLU A 82 -4.90 -6.84 1.26
N CYS A 83 -4.43 -7.76 0.43
CA CYS A 83 -5.26 -8.47 -0.53
C CYS A 83 -5.64 -9.84 0.03
N GLU A 84 -6.94 -10.14 0.08
CA GLU A 84 -7.43 -11.46 0.40
C GLU A 84 -7.38 -12.35 -0.84
N LEU A 85 -6.80 -13.53 -0.68
CA LEU A 85 -6.60 -14.51 -1.74
C LEU A 85 -7.58 -15.68 -1.57
N GLU A 86 -7.77 -16.44 -2.65
CA GLU A 86 -8.56 -17.69 -2.58
C GLU A 86 -8.05 -18.61 -1.45
N GLY A 87 -8.98 -19.18 -0.66
CA GLY A 87 -8.65 -20.04 0.47
C GLY A 87 -8.39 -19.32 1.80
N GLY A 88 -8.70 -18.01 1.88
CA GLY A 88 -8.61 -17.23 3.12
C GLY A 88 -7.19 -16.89 3.55
N SER A 89 -6.22 -17.01 2.64
CA SER A 89 -4.89 -16.45 2.83
C SER A 89 -4.85 -15.00 2.38
N VAL A 90 -3.87 -14.23 2.91
CA VAL A 90 -3.68 -12.82 2.58
C VAL A 90 -2.25 -12.56 2.14
N SER A 91 -2.07 -11.54 1.31
CA SER A 91 -0.77 -10.98 0.95
C SER A 91 -0.78 -9.47 1.15
N PHE A 92 0.41 -8.86 1.16
CA PHE A 92 0.55 -7.43 1.46
C PHE A 92 1.31 -6.72 0.35
N LEU A 93 0.74 -5.60 -0.09
CA LEU A 93 1.41 -4.59 -0.90
C LEU A 93 1.91 -3.51 0.05
N GLY A 94 3.22 -3.44 0.26
CA GLY A 94 3.88 -2.47 1.12
C GLY A 94 4.47 -1.31 0.33
N GLU A 95 5.03 -0.36 1.06
CA GLU A 95 5.63 0.86 0.50
C GLU A 95 6.70 0.57 -0.57
N GLY A 96 6.59 1.20 -1.73
CA GLY A 96 7.42 1.03 -2.90
C GLY A 96 7.11 -0.22 -3.74
N ASP A 97 6.23 -1.11 -3.29
CA ASP A 97 5.89 -2.33 -4.01
C ASP A 97 4.89 -2.06 -5.15
N LEU A 98 5.00 -2.88 -6.19
CA LEU A 98 4.06 -2.93 -7.30
C LEU A 98 3.31 -4.26 -7.30
N CYS A 99 1.98 -4.22 -7.39
CA CYS A 99 1.14 -5.41 -7.56
C CYS A 99 0.51 -5.42 -8.95
N VAL A 100 0.51 -6.57 -9.59
CA VAL A 100 -0.20 -6.81 -10.86
C VAL A 100 -1.24 -7.89 -10.62
N ASP A 101 -2.50 -7.56 -10.88
CA ASP A 101 -3.67 -8.42 -10.67
C ASP A 101 -4.45 -8.58 -11.95
N TYR A 102 -4.90 -9.80 -12.24
CA TYR A 102 -5.89 -10.06 -13.28
C TYR A 102 -7.26 -10.31 -12.65
N LEU A 103 -8.17 -9.39 -12.89
CA LEU A 103 -9.54 -9.41 -12.39
C LEU A 103 -10.47 -9.94 -13.50
N SER A 104 -10.88 -11.20 -13.37
CA SER A 104 -11.69 -11.87 -14.40
C SER A 104 -13.17 -11.82 -14.09
N LYS A 105 -13.99 -11.52 -15.12
CA LYS A 105 -15.46 -11.64 -15.08
C LYS A 105 -15.94 -13.07 -14.78
N ASN A 106 -15.09 -14.07 -15.05
CA ASN A 106 -15.44 -15.49 -14.86
C ASN A 106 -15.01 -16.03 -13.49
N LYS A 107 -14.27 -15.23 -12.70
CA LYS A 107 -13.84 -15.63 -11.35
C LYS A 107 -14.84 -15.22 -10.28
N GLN A 108 -14.67 -15.86 -9.13
CA GLN A 108 -15.47 -15.54 -7.96
C GLN A 108 -15.23 -14.09 -7.50
N VAL A 109 -16.18 -13.61 -6.71
CA VAL A 109 -16.24 -12.29 -6.10
C VAL A 109 -14.87 -11.89 -5.52
N PHE A 110 -14.38 -10.73 -5.90
CA PHE A 110 -13.32 -10.05 -5.17
C PHE A 110 -13.84 -9.75 -3.75
N LEU A 111 -13.18 -10.32 -2.74
CA LEU A 111 -13.74 -10.33 -1.38
C LEU A 111 -13.54 -9.02 -0.62
N GLY A 112 -12.79 -8.09 -1.17
CA GLY A 112 -12.49 -6.82 -0.55
C GLY A 112 -11.01 -6.69 -0.17
N SER A 113 -10.69 -5.58 0.42
CA SER A 113 -9.31 -5.26 0.80
C SER A 113 -9.29 -4.56 2.15
N ARG A 114 -8.29 -4.86 2.94
CA ARG A 114 -8.07 -4.24 4.24
C ARG A 114 -6.87 -3.31 4.17
N ILE A 115 -6.87 -2.32 5.05
CA ILE A 115 -5.79 -1.36 5.21
C ILE A 115 -5.22 -1.54 6.62
N PRO A 116 -4.25 -2.47 6.80
CA PRO A 116 -3.79 -2.90 8.12
C PRO A 116 -3.29 -1.76 9.01
N LEU A 117 -2.77 -0.70 8.40
CA LEU A 117 -2.21 0.46 9.10
C LEU A 117 -3.19 1.64 9.14
N LYS A 118 -4.45 1.44 8.75
CA LYS A 118 -5.47 2.51 8.58
C LYS A 118 -4.99 3.66 7.70
N LYS A 119 -4.00 3.41 6.87
CA LYS A 119 -3.42 4.38 5.94
C LYS A 119 -2.88 3.69 4.72
N TYR A 120 -3.33 4.13 3.55
CA TYR A 120 -2.81 3.73 2.26
C TYR A 120 -2.86 4.88 1.29
N ARG A 121 -1.72 5.18 0.68
CA ARG A 121 -1.64 6.09 -0.47
C ARG A 121 -0.96 5.36 -1.61
N GLY A 122 -1.53 5.49 -2.80
CA GLY A 122 -1.00 4.78 -3.94
C GLY A 122 -1.64 5.20 -5.26
N ILE A 123 -1.15 4.60 -6.33
CA ILE A 123 -1.72 4.75 -7.67
C ILE A 123 -2.18 3.38 -8.14
N THR A 124 -3.39 3.34 -8.71
CA THR A 124 -3.93 2.21 -9.45
C THR A 124 -3.98 2.57 -10.93
N VAL A 125 -3.37 1.75 -11.77
CA VAL A 125 -3.59 1.75 -13.22
C VAL A 125 -4.53 0.60 -13.53
N LEU A 126 -5.68 0.89 -14.13
CA LEU A 126 -6.70 -0.07 -14.48
C LEU A 126 -6.87 -0.12 -16.01
N LEU A 127 -6.73 -1.31 -16.57
CA LEU A 127 -6.86 -1.55 -18.00
C LEU A 127 -7.99 -2.56 -18.23
N GLU A 128 -9.06 -2.13 -18.89
CA GLU A 128 -10.09 -3.04 -19.40
C GLU A 128 -9.52 -3.76 -20.62
N MET A 129 -9.33 -5.07 -20.49
CA MET A 129 -8.47 -5.87 -21.37
C MET A 129 -8.74 -5.67 -22.88
N GLU A 130 -10.01 -5.71 -23.28
CA GLU A 130 -10.38 -5.64 -24.68
C GLU A 130 -10.23 -4.22 -25.24
N THR A 131 -10.83 -3.23 -24.57
CA THR A 131 -10.81 -1.84 -25.04
C THR A 131 -9.43 -1.22 -24.94
N ALA A 132 -8.68 -1.51 -23.85
CA ALA A 132 -7.33 -1.01 -23.71
C ALA A 132 -6.39 -1.60 -24.76
N GLN A 133 -6.51 -2.90 -25.11
CA GLN A 133 -5.71 -3.48 -26.17
C GLN A 133 -5.99 -2.82 -27.53
N GLN A 134 -7.27 -2.57 -27.86
CA GLN A 134 -7.64 -1.86 -29.09
C GLN A 134 -7.03 -0.44 -29.12
N THR A 135 -7.04 0.26 -27.99
CA THR A 135 -6.46 1.59 -27.85
C THR A 135 -4.95 1.57 -28.06
N LEU A 136 -4.26 0.58 -27.48
CA LEU A 136 -2.80 0.40 -27.64
C LEU A 136 -2.45 0.07 -29.10
N ASP A 137 -3.20 -0.80 -29.75
CA ASP A 137 -2.98 -1.20 -31.14
C ASP A 137 -3.15 -0.02 -32.11
N GLN A 138 -4.08 0.90 -31.83
CA GLN A 138 -4.29 2.10 -32.63
C GLN A 138 -3.24 3.19 -32.38
N GLY A 139 -2.88 3.39 -31.10
CA GLY A 139 -1.98 4.47 -30.70
C GLY A 139 -0.49 4.13 -30.76
N PHE A 140 -0.14 2.84 -30.68
CA PHE A 140 1.24 2.39 -30.52
C PHE A 140 1.58 1.12 -31.32
N GLN A 141 1.22 1.12 -32.61
CA GLN A 141 1.41 -0.04 -33.52
C GLN A 141 2.84 -0.59 -33.56
N GLN A 142 3.85 0.22 -33.25
CA GLN A 142 5.26 -0.17 -33.32
C GLN A 142 5.80 -0.83 -32.03
N ALA A 143 5.07 -0.72 -30.92
CA ALA A 143 5.59 -1.20 -29.62
C ALA A 143 5.20 -2.65 -29.30
N TYR A 144 4.28 -3.27 -30.03
CA TYR A 144 3.82 -4.67 -29.83
C TYR A 144 3.48 -4.99 -28.35
N ILE A 145 2.83 -4.08 -27.64
CA ILE A 145 2.40 -4.31 -26.26
C ILE A 145 1.18 -5.22 -26.28
N SER A 146 1.33 -6.42 -25.72
CA SER A 146 0.23 -7.37 -25.57
C SER A 146 -0.16 -7.52 -24.10
N LEU A 147 -1.34 -7.03 -23.73
CA LEU A 147 -1.89 -7.19 -22.38
C LEU A 147 -2.11 -8.66 -22.03
N GLU A 148 -2.48 -9.48 -23.03
CA GLU A 148 -2.66 -10.92 -22.84
C GLU A 148 -1.32 -11.60 -22.49
N GLN A 149 -0.22 -11.26 -23.17
CA GLN A 149 1.10 -11.79 -22.84
C GLN A 149 1.55 -11.34 -21.45
N ILE A 150 1.36 -10.08 -21.07
CA ILE A 150 1.66 -9.57 -19.75
C ILE A 150 0.85 -10.36 -18.70
N LYS A 151 -0.44 -10.53 -18.89
CA LYS A 151 -1.32 -11.32 -18.03
C LYS A 151 -0.83 -12.77 -17.91
N ASP A 152 -0.55 -13.43 -19.02
CA ASP A 152 -0.14 -14.84 -19.02
C ASP A 152 1.23 -15.04 -18.35
N CYS A 153 2.14 -14.09 -18.52
CA CYS A 153 3.45 -14.12 -17.89
C CYS A 153 3.38 -13.83 -16.38
N LEU A 154 2.64 -12.81 -15.97
CA LEU A 154 2.67 -12.30 -14.62
C LEU A 154 1.55 -12.84 -13.70
N CYS A 155 0.41 -13.23 -14.27
CA CYS A 155 -0.79 -13.67 -13.54
C CYS A 155 -1.24 -15.10 -13.90
N SER A 156 -0.33 -15.96 -14.37
CA SER A 156 -0.62 -17.26 -15.00
C SER A 156 -1.49 -18.20 -14.15
N ASP A 157 -1.39 -18.18 -12.84
CA ASP A 157 -2.16 -19.05 -11.96
C ASP A 157 -3.38 -18.36 -11.33
N GLY A 158 -3.79 -17.19 -11.89
CA GLY A 158 -4.85 -16.37 -11.31
C GLY A 158 -4.46 -15.74 -9.97
N ARG A 159 -3.16 -15.66 -9.69
CA ARG A 159 -2.60 -15.08 -8.47
C ARG A 159 -2.04 -13.70 -8.78
N SER A 160 -2.17 -12.83 -7.81
CA SER A 160 -1.50 -11.52 -7.82
C SER A 160 0.01 -11.68 -7.82
N LEU A 161 0.68 -10.87 -8.61
CA LEU A 161 2.13 -10.75 -8.59
C LEU A 161 2.53 -9.51 -7.83
N ILE A 162 3.41 -9.66 -6.83
CA ILE A 162 4.00 -8.50 -6.14
C ILE A 162 5.48 -8.40 -6.53
N ILE A 163 5.84 -7.25 -7.08
CA ILE A 163 7.21 -6.88 -7.44
C ILE A 163 7.69 -5.92 -6.34
N LYS A 164 8.77 -6.30 -5.66
CA LYS A 164 9.37 -5.45 -4.63
C LYS A 164 9.99 -4.21 -5.25
N SER A 165 9.99 -3.10 -4.50
CA SER A 165 10.55 -1.82 -4.94
C SER A 165 11.89 -1.99 -5.68
N LYS A 166 11.96 -1.35 -6.85
CA LYS A 166 13.14 -1.27 -7.72
C LYS A 166 13.24 0.14 -8.27
N HIS A 167 14.45 0.53 -8.64
CA HIS A 167 14.72 1.86 -9.19
C HIS A 167 13.81 2.21 -10.39
N GLU A 168 13.53 1.24 -11.27
CA GLU A 168 12.68 1.45 -12.44
C GLU A 168 11.23 1.76 -12.05
N ILE A 169 10.69 1.06 -11.04
CA ILE A 169 9.35 1.29 -10.50
C ILE A 169 9.30 2.67 -9.84
N ASP A 170 10.27 2.95 -8.97
CA ASP A 170 10.35 4.22 -8.25
C ASP A 170 10.43 5.41 -9.23
N HIS A 171 11.18 5.24 -10.35
CA HIS A 171 11.28 6.25 -11.39
C HIS A 171 9.93 6.53 -12.07
N ILE A 172 9.23 5.47 -12.51
CA ILE A 172 7.93 5.61 -13.19
C ILE A 172 6.92 6.32 -12.27
N PHE A 173 6.79 5.85 -11.03
CA PHE A 173 5.73 6.31 -10.14
C PHE A 173 6.04 7.64 -9.44
N SER A 174 7.30 7.95 -9.12
CA SER A 174 7.67 9.24 -8.53
C SER A 174 7.26 10.42 -9.41
N GLU A 175 7.38 10.26 -10.72
CA GLU A 175 6.97 11.27 -11.68
C GLU A 175 5.45 11.41 -11.78
N LEU A 176 4.72 10.29 -11.70
CA LEU A 176 3.25 10.30 -11.67
C LEU A 176 2.71 11.11 -10.47
N TYR A 177 3.36 11.04 -9.31
CA TYR A 177 2.93 11.79 -8.12
C TYR A 177 3.22 13.30 -8.19
N SER A 178 4.08 13.75 -9.10
CA SER A 178 4.56 15.15 -9.16
C SER A 178 4.20 15.90 -10.45
N VAL A 179 3.38 15.29 -11.31
CA VAL A 179 3.05 15.89 -12.63
C VAL A 179 2.20 17.16 -12.49
N ASP A 180 2.52 18.19 -13.31
CA ASP A 180 1.76 19.44 -13.40
C ASP A 180 0.34 19.15 -13.93
N GLU A 181 -0.68 19.72 -13.28
CA GLU A 181 -2.10 19.49 -13.63
C GLU A 181 -2.43 19.81 -15.10
N ARG A 182 -1.73 20.73 -15.71
CA ARG A 182 -1.96 21.16 -17.10
C ARG A 182 -1.62 20.11 -18.14
N ILE A 183 -0.77 19.15 -17.80
CA ILE A 183 -0.28 18.09 -18.71
C ILE A 183 -0.59 16.68 -18.19
N GLN A 184 -1.37 16.55 -17.12
CA GLN A 184 -1.60 15.27 -16.45
C GLN A 184 -2.02 14.15 -17.41
N VAL A 185 -3.12 14.31 -18.12
CA VAL A 185 -3.67 13.23 -18.94
C VAL A 185 -2.72 12.77 -20.06
N PRO A 186 -2.14 13.66 -20.90
CA PRO A 186 -1.16 13.22 -21.91
C PRO A 186 0.12 12.64 -21.29
N TYR A 187 0.54 13.14 -20.12
CA TYR A 187 1.69 12.59 -19.41
C TYR A 187 1.41 11.19 -18.85
N PHE A 188 0.22 10.98 -18.31
CA PHE A 188 -0.24 9.67 -17.84
C PHE A 188 -0.24 8.63 -18.96
N TRP A 189 -0.65 9.02 -20.16
CA TRP A 189 -0.57 8.14 -21.32
C TRP A 189 0.86 7.64 -21.57
N ILE A 190 1.83 8.54 -21.58
CA ILE A 190 3.25 8.19 -21.75
C ILE A 190 3.72 7.24 -20.65
N LYS A 191 3.35 7.51 -19.39
CA LYS A 191 3.74 6.69 -18.24
C LYS A 191 3.09 5.33 -18.20
N VAL A 192 1.85 5.20 -18.67
CA VAL A 192 1.21 3.88 -18.85
C VAL A 192 1.95 3.06 -19.90
N ILE A 193 2.34 3.66 -21.03
CA ILE A 193 3.14 2.96 -22.04
C ILE A 193 4.50 2.51 -21.47
N GLU A 194 5.21 3.40 -20.78
CA GLU A 194 6.48 3.06 -20.11
C GLU A 194 6.31 1.90 -19.13
N LEU A 195 5.27 1.93 -18.31
CA LEU A 195 4.95 0.87 -17.34
C LEU A 195 4.66 -0.46 -18.05
N LEU A 196 3.86 -0.47 -19.10
CA LEU A 196 3.54 -1.68 -19.85
C LEU A 196 4.76 -2.25 -20.57
N LEU A 197 5.64 -1.41 -21.13
CA LEU A 197 6.92 -1.85 -21.70
C LEU A 197 7.82 -2.47 -20.61
N PHE A 198 7.91 -1.86 -19.44
CA PHE A 198 8.65 -2.43 -18.30
C PHE A 198 8.07 -3.81 -17.92
N LEU A 199 6.75 -3.93 -17.79
CA LEU A 199 6.10 -5.20 -17.43
C LEU A 199 6.28 -6.27 -18.49
N SER A 200 6.30 -5.91 -19.77
CA SER A 200 6.50 -6.86 -20.88
C SER A 200 7.90 -7.47 -20.93
N LEU A 201 8.89 -6.83 -20.30
CA LEU A 201 10.26 -7.33 -20.18
C LEU A 201 10.49 -8.26 -18.98
N LEU A 202 9.50 -8.33 -18.07
CA LEU A 202 9.63 -9.17 -16.88
C LEU A 202 9.44 -10.65 -17.24
N ASP A 203 10.36 -11.47 -16.75
CA ASP A 203 10.22 -12.92 -16.77
C ASP A 203 9.45 -13.37 -15.51
N GLY A 204 8.26 -13.92 -15.70
CA GLY A 204 7.44 -14.44 -14.60
C GLY A 204 8.12 -15.48 -13.73
N SER A 205 9.15 -16.17 -14.24
CA SER A 205 9.96 -17.14 -13.48
C SER A 205 10.91 -16.47 -12.48
N ALA A 206 11.32 -15.22 -12.75
CA ALA A 206 12.24 -14.45 -11.92
C ALA A 206 11.51 -13.63 -10.83
N VAL A 207 10.18 -13.65 -10.82
CA VAL A 207 9.39 -12.83 -9.92
C VAL A 207 9.07 -13.58 -8.63
N CYS A 208 9.39 -12.93 -7.52
CA CYS A 208 9.15 -13.47 -6.19
C CYS A 208 7.65 -13.55 -5.93
N ARG A 209 7.13 -14.74 -5.66
CA ARG A 209 5.72 -14.91 -5.25
C ARG A 209 5.49 -14.16 -3.94
N PRO A 210 4.35 -13.45 -3.79
CA PRO A 210 4.06 -12.74 -2.56
C PRO A 210 3.98 -13.72 -1.39
N GLN A 211 4.52 -13.30 -0.26
CA GLN A 211 4.43 -14.07 0.97
C GLN A 211 2.98 -14.08 1.44
N GLN A 212 2.44 -15.28 1.62
CA GLN A 212 1.06 -15.48 2.05
C GLN A 212 1.01 -15.79 3.54
N PHE A 213 -0.04 -15.31 4.19
CA PHE A 213 -0.33 -15.53 5.60
C PHE A 213 -1.80 -15.93 5.76
N SER A 214 -2.15 -16.61 6.85
CA SER A 214 -3.56 -16.76 7.17
C SER A 214 -4.13 -15.43 7.68
N ALA A 215 -5.43 -15.21 7.48
CA ALA A 215 -6.11 -14.01 7.97
C ALA A 215 -5.98 -13.86 9.51
N ASP A 216 -5.92 -14.99 10.26
CA ASP A 216 -5.69 -14.99 11.71
C ASP A 216 -4.29 -14.46 12.07
N ILE A 217 -3.23 -14.90 11.37
CA ILE A 217 -1.86 -14.37 11.58
C ILE A 217 -1.81 -12.88 11.25
N SER A 218 -2.44 -12.44 10.15
CA SER A 218 -2.52 -11.04 9.78
C SER A 218 -3.18 -10.21 10.89
N LYS A 219 -4.38 -10.60 11.32
CA LYS A 219 -5.13 -9.91 12.36
C LYS A 219 -4.34 -9.77 13.65
N ARG A 220 -3.79 -10.87 14.18
CA ARG A 220 -2.99 -10.82 15.43
C ARG A 220 -1.71 -10.02 15.27
N THR A 221 -1.10 -10.02 14.08
CA THR A 221 0.07 -9.16 13.81
C THR A 221 -0.30 -7.68 13.80
N GLN A 222 -1.49 -7.32 13.30
CA GLN A 222 -2.01 -5.95 13.40
C GLN A 222 -2.26 -5.54 14.86
N GLU A 223 -2.75 -6.46 15.69
CA GLU A 223 -2.89 -6.23 17.14
C GLU A 223 -1.53 -5.95 17.81
N VAL A 224 -0.47 -6.70 17.43
CA VAL A 224 0.91 -6.41 17.89
C VAL A 224 1.37 -5.02 17.42
N TYR A 225 1.11 -4.68 16.17
CA TYR A 225 1.46 -3.37 15.62
C TYR A 225 0.80 -2.23 16.42
N GLN A 226 -0.50 -2.37 16.69
CA GLN A 226 -1.25 -1.39 17.47
C GLN A 226 -0.75 -1.31 18.93
N TYR A 227 -0.49 -2.46 19.54
CA TYR A 227 0.08 -2.52 20.89
C TYR A 227 1.41 -1.74 21.00
N ILE A 228 2.30 -1.85 20.02
CA ILE A 228 3.58 -1.13 20.02
C ILE A 228 3.35 0.39 19.89
N ILE A 229 2.37 0.82 19.09
CA ILE A 229 2.02 2.25 18.96
C ILE A 229 1.50 2.81 20.31
N GLU A 230 0.63 2.07 20.98
CA GLU A 230 0.03 2.47 22.26
C GLU A 230 1.03 2.38 23.42
N ASN A 231 2.07 1.54 23.29
CA ASN A 231 3.08 1.30 24.30
C ASN A 231 4.51 1.52 23.75
N PRO A 232 4.87 2.73 23.32
CA PRO A 232 6.14 2.99 22.61
C PRO A 232 7.39 2.74 23.48
N PHE A 233 7.23 2.75 24.80
CA PHE A 233 8.32 2.50 25.77
C PHE A 233 8.32 1.06 26.32
N THR A 234 7.51 0.17 25.74
CA THR A 234 7.48 -1.23 26.17
C THR A 234 8.88 -1.86 26.19
N LYS A 235 9.13 -2.73 27.16
CA LYS A 235 10.35 -3.54 27.26
C LYS A 235 10.16 -4.96 26.74
N ASP A 236 8.97 -5.27 26.23
CA ASP A 236 8.65 -6.61 25.74
C ASP A 236 9.58 -7.01 24.61
N THR A 237 10.11 -8.21 24.73
CA THR A 237 10.88 -8.83 23.66
C THR A 237 9.95 -9.34 22.54
N ILE A 238 10.52 -9.67 21.40
CA ILE A 238 9.72 -10.27 20.32
C ILE A 238 9.09 -11.59 20.75
N GLN A 239 9.76 -12.34 21.62
CA GLN A 239 9.25 -13.57 22.20
C GLN A 239 8.03 -13.30 23.12
N ASP A 240 8.12 -12.26 23.95
CA ASP A 240 7.01 -11.86 24.83
C ASP A 240 5.78 -11.44 23.98
N LEU A 241 5.99 -10.61 22.96
CA LEU A 241 4.94 -10.22 22.02
C LEU A 241 4.32 -11.42 21.30
N ALA A 242 5.15 -12.34 20.81
CA ALA A 242 4.68 -13.54 20.15
C ALA A 242 3.82 -14.42 21.08
N CYS A 243 4.26 -14.59 22.34
CA CYS A 243 3.52 -15.33 23.36
C CYS A 243 2.19 -14.63 23.72
N MET A 244 2.23 -13.32 23.94
CA MET A 244 1.05 -12.51 24.32
C MET A 244 -0.07 -12.58 23.29
N PHE A 245 0.29 -12.55 22.01
CA PHE A 245 -0.67 -12.57 20.89
C PHE A 245 -0.86 -13.97 20.27
N GLY A 246 -0.30 -15.04 20.87
CA GLY A 246 -0.48 -16.41 20.45
C GLY A 246 0.07 -16.70 19.05
N LEU A 247 1.20 -16.11 18.68
CA LEU A 247 1.86 -16.28 17.39
C LEU A 247 3.19 -17.01 17.54
N ALA A 248 3.58 -17.77 16.51
CA ALA A 248 4.95 -18.22 16.39
C ALA A 248 5.85 -17.02 16.06
N GLU A 249 6.99 -16.89 16.74
CA GLU A 249 7.93 -15.75 16.59
C GLU A 249 8.35 -15.55 15.12
N SER A 250 8.62 -16.63 14.38
CA SER A 250 8.99 -16.57 12.97
C SER A 250 7.87 -16.04 12.09
N SER A 251 6.61 -16.43 12.36
CA SER A 251 5.42 -15.95 11.64
C SER A 251 5.17 -14.47 11.94
N LEU A 252 5.27 -14.07 13.21
CA LEU A 252 5.14 -12.68 13.63
C LEU A 252 6.19 -11.79 12.93
N LYS A 253 7.47 -12.17 12.97
CA LYS A 253 8.55 -11.39 12.31
C LYS A 253 8.31 -11.18 10.83
N ARG A 254 7.89 -12.24 10.12
CA ARG A 254 7.64 -12.18 8.67
C ARG A 254 6.41 -11.34 8.33
N CYS A 255 5.30 -11.61 9.00
CA CYS A 255 4.04 -10.91 8.77
C CYS A 255 4.17 -9.42 9.15
N PHE A 256 4.77 -9.13 10.29
CA PHE A 256 5.02 -7.75 10.73
C PHE A 256 5.87 -6.96 9.73
N LYS A 257 6.94 -7.58 9.21
CA LYS A 257 7.76 -6.93 8.19
C LYS A 257 6.99 -6.66 6.91
N SER A 258 6.08 -7.56 6.52
CA SER A 258 5.23 -7.37 5.32
C SER A 258 4.22 -6.24 5.52
N ILE A 259 3.69 -6.06 6.73
CA ILE A 259 2.72 -5.00 7.06
C ILE A 259 3.43 -3.64 7.27
N ALA A 260 4.46 -3.61 8.11
CA ALA A 260 5.10 -2.37 8.58
C ALA A 260 6.30 -1.92 7.72
N GLY A 261 6.70 -2.71 6.72
CA GLY A 261 7.88 -2.43 5.90
C GLY A 261 9.23 -2.57 6.63
N ALA A 262 9.21 -2.70 7.95
CA ALA A 262 10.40 -2.73 8.81
C ALA A 262 10.37 -3.91 9.79
N SER A 263 11.53 -4.27 10.35
CA SER A 263 11.56 -5.25 11.43
C SER A 263 10.89 -4.70 12.70
N ILE A 264 10.36 -5.59 13.55
CA ILE A 264 9.74 -5.21 14.84
C ILE A 264 10.71 -4.36 15.65
N GLY A 265 11.98 -4.76 15.75
CA GLY A 265 12.98 -4.01 16.52
C GLY A 265 13.24 -2.59 15.98
N THR A 266 13.29 -2.45 14.65
CA THR A 266 13.40 -1.14 13.98
C THR A 266 12.17 -0.30 14.27
N PHE A 267 10.98 -0.88 14.11
CA PHE A 267 9.72 -0.20 14.34
C PHE A 267 9.55 0.28 15.79
N VAL A 268 9.81 -0.59 16.77
CA VAL A 268 9.80 -0.23 18.21
C VAL A 268 10.77 0.92 18.48
N LYS A 269 12.00 0.84 17.94
CA LYS A 269 12.98 1.92 18.08
C LYS A 269 12.46 3.25 17.53
N THR A 270 11.85 3.22 16.32
CA THR A 270 11.28 4.42 15.69
C THR A 270 10.16 5.01 16.54
N LYS A 271 9.16 4.21 16.95
CA LYS A 271 8.04 4.67 17.78
C LYS A 271 8.49 5.20 19.13
N ARG A 272 9.50 4.60 19.73
CA ARG A 272 10.12 5.06 20.96
C ARG A 272 10.79 6.43 20.81
N MET A 273 11.44 6.71 19.68
CA MET A 273 12.05 8.01 19.43
C MET A 273 11.01 9.08 19.07
N GLU A 274 9.96 8.72 18.37
CA GLU A 274 8.82 9.61 18.08
C GLU A 274 8.14 10.04 19.40
N ALA A 275 7.82 9.11 20.29
CA ALA A 275 7.23 9.40 21.59
C ALA A 275 8.18 10.24 22.48
N ALA A 276 9.48 9.96 22.42
CA ALA A 276 10.47 10.78 23.12
C ALA A 276 10.56 12.22 22.55
N ALA A 277 10.37 12.39 21.25
CA ALA A 277 10.31 13.70 20.61
C ALA A 277 9.08 14.51 21.06
N GLU A 278 7.93 13.87 21.20
CA GLU A 278 6.73 14.48 21.77
C GLU A 278 6.96 14.91 23.23
N MET A 279 7.57 14.06 24.05
CA MET A 279 7.93 14.40 25.45
C MET A 279 8.91 15.58 25.54
N LEU A 280 9.86 15.70 24.60
CA LEU A 280 10.81 16.83 24.57
C LEU A 280 10.09 18.17 24.43
N ILE A 281 8.94 18.20 23.77
CA ILE A 281 8.11 19.40 23.57
C ILE A 281 7.11 19.57 24.73
N ALA A 282 6.41 18.50 25.08
CA ALA A 282 5.33 18.55 26.09
C ALA A 282 5.85 18.78 27.52
N GLU A 283 7.07 18.30 27.81
CA GLU A 283 7.67 18.31 29.16
C GLU A 283 9.02 19.05 29.17
N PRO A 284 9.02 20.39 28.97
CA PRO A 284 10.27 21.16 28.88
C PRO A 284 11.07 21.16 30.20
N ALA A 285 10.43 20.87 31.32
CA ALA A 285 11.08 20.76 32.64
C ALA A 285 11.95 19.50 32.79
N LEU A 286 11.66 18.42 32.05
CA LEU A 286 12.44 17.20 32.09
C LEU A 286 13.77 17.39 31.34
N SER A 287 14.85 16.93 31.94
CA SER A 287 16.16 16.88 31.28
C SER A 287 16.17 15.86 30.15
N ILE A 288 17.08 16.03 29.19
CA ILE A 288 17.26 15.05 28.10
C ILE A 288 17.65 13.67 28.67
N GLY A 289 18.37 13.62 29.77
CA GLY A 289 18.73 12.37 30.46
C GLY A 289 17.51 11.65 31.03
N GLU A 290 16.58 12.39 31.66
CA GLU A 290 15.33 11.82 32.21
C GLU A 290 14.44 11.25 31.13
N ILE A 291 14.24 11.98 30.03
CA ILE A 291 13.51 11.48 28.88
C ILE A 291 14.19 10.25 28.27
N GLY A 292 15.54 10.26 28.19
CA GLY A 292 16.30 9.10 27.75
C GLY A 292 16.08 7.87 28.66
N SER A 293 15.97 8.08 29.96
CA SER A 293 15.68 7.01 30.94
C SER A 293 14.26 6.45 30.75
N VAL A 294 13.24 7.30 30.53
CA VAL A 294 11.88 6.89 30.21
C VAL A 294 11.87 6.08 28.91
N ALA A 295 12.63 6.52 27.90
CA ALA A 295 12.80 5.80 26.63
C ALA A 295 13.63 4.49 26.77
N GLY A 296 14.04 4.10 28.00
CA GLY A 296 14.72 2.84 28.27
C GLY A 296 16.22 2.86 28.00
N TYR A 297 16.83 4.04 27.92
CA TYR A 297 18.28 4.18 27.75
C TYR A 297 18.96 4.52 29.10
N GLU A 298 19.91 3.71 29.51
CA GLU A 298 20.73 3.94 30.73
C GLU A 298 21.71 5.10 30.55
N ASN A 299 22.02 5.48 29.32
CA ASN A 299 23.05 6.46 29.01
C ASN A 299 22.54 7.49 28.02
N GLN A 300 22.60 8.77 28.40
CA GLN A 300 22.16 9.91 27.58
C GLN A 300 22.85 9.96 26.22
N SER A 301 24.13 9.55 26.13
CA SER A 301 24.85 9.54 24.84
C SER A 301 24.28 8.50 23.88
N LYS A 302 23.94 7.29 24.38
CA LYS A 302 23.27 6.24 23.59
C LYS A 302 21.88 6.69 23.13
N PHE A 303 21.12 7.33 24.02
CA PHE A 303 19.83 7.93 23.68
C PHE A 303 19.98 8.97 22.57
N SER A 304 20.90 9.94 22.76
CA SER A 304 21.12 11.01 21.78
C SER A 304 21.54 10.48 20.39
N ALA A 305 22.36 9.43 20.35
CA ALA A 305 22.75 8.78 19.11
C ALA A 305 21.57 8.05 18.44
N ALA A 306 20.76 7.32 19.22
CA ALA A 306 19.56 6.63 18.74
C ALA A 306 18.51 7.63 18.23
N PHE A 307 18.28 8.72 18.97
CA PHE A 307 17.36 9.79 18.60
C PHE A 307 17.81 10.46 17.28
N LYS A 308 19.09 10.84 17.19
CA LYS A 308 19.63 11.43 15.96
C LYS A 308 19.52 10.49 14.76
N SER A 309 19.69 9.17 14.96
CA SER A 309 19.58 8.18 13.87
C SER A 309 18.16 8.06 13.30
N VAL A 310 17.14 8.41 14.10
CA VAL A 310 15.71 8.32 13.68
C VAL A 310 15.19 9.70 13.30
N MET A 311 15.44 10.72 14.13
CA MET A 311 14.87 12.06 13.95
C MET A 311 15.76 13.01 13.12
N GLY A 312 16.95 12.57 12.70
CA GLY A 312 17.91 13.35 11.91
C GLY A 312 18.71 14.41 12.70
N VAL A 313 18.25 14.81 13.89
CA VAL A 313 18.86 15.83 14.75
C VAL A 313 19.00 15.33 16.19
N THR A 314 19.88 15.98 16.98
CA THR A 314 20.03 15.63 18.41
C THR A 314 18.79 16.04 19.21
N PRO A 315 18.50 15.38 20.37
CA PRO A 315 17.39 15.77 21.25
C PRO A 315 17.45 17.23 21.68
N GLN A 316 18.66 17.76 21.94
CA GLN A 316 18.84 19.15 22.33
C GLN A 316 18.53 20.11 21.16
N ALA A 317 18.96 19.80 19.95
CA ALA A 317 18.66 20.60 18.77
C ALA A 317 17.16 20.53 18.43
N TYR A 318 16.53 19.36 18.61
CA TYR A 318 15.10 19.16 18.42
C TYR A 318 14.30 20.04 19.39
N ARG A 319 14.60 19.97 20.69
CA ARG A 319 13.97 20.83 21.71
C ARG A 319 14.13 22.31 21.37
N HIS A 320 15.34 22.76 21.06
CA HIS A 320 15.59 24.16 20.74
C HIS A 320 14.85 24.67 19.50
N LYS A 321 14.53 23.78 18.57
CA LYS A 321 13.80 24.11 17.34
C LYS A 321 12.29 24.24 17.55
N TYR A 322 11.74 23.45 18.48
CA TYR A 322 10.29 23.31 18.65
C TYR A 322 9.75 23.81 20.01
N CYS A 323 10.60 24.18 20.94
CA CYS A 323 10.31 24.91 22.18
C CYS A 323 11.02 26.25 22.20
#